data_cf6e559d58c8ddea8d552959f6db3c28
#
_entry.id   cf6e559d58c8ddea8d552959f6db3c28
#
_cell.length_a   1.000
_cell.length_b   1.000
_cell.length_c   1.000
_cell.angle_alpha   90.00
_cell.angle_beta   90.00
_cell.angle_gamma   90.00
#
_symmetry.space_group_name_H-M   'P 1'
#
loop_
_entity.id
_entity.type
_entity.pdbx_description
1 polymer ?
#
loop_
_entity_poly.entity_id
_entity_poly.type
_entity_poly.pdbx_seq_one_letter_code
_entity_poly.pdbx_strand_id
1 'polypeptide(L)'
;PTRRSSDLQAMLGIRNPRVAVLNIGEEETKGNAQSKAAYELMKESEEFNFVGNVEGSHLFSGQVADVIVCDGFVGNTLLKTVEGLFRINKALKIPETPFWRDMNYEYVGGTPVLGVNAPVVIGHGCSSALAIKNMILTTERCAQTGVTAKLQNAFKN
;
A
#
# COMPACT_ATOMS: atom_id res chain seq x y z
N PRO A 1 -14.13 16.40 -0.88
CA PRO A 1 -13.26 15.21 -1.02
C PRO A 1 -11.93 15.66 -1.61
N THR A 2 -10.89 15.45 -0.85
CA THR A 2 -9.53 15.79 -1.25
C THR A 2 -9.11 14.98 -2.48
N ARG A 3 -8.38 15.61 -3.42
CA ARG A 3 -8.05 15.03 -4.74
C ARG A 3 -7.37 13.66 -4.69
N ARG A 4 -6.57 13.36 -3.65
CA ARG A 4 -5.84 12.08 -3.48
C ARG A 4 -6.66 10.97 -2.83
N SER A 5 -7.65 11.30 -2.02
CA SER A 5 -8.56 10.29 -1.43
C SER A 5 -9.47 9.65 -2.49
N SER A 6 -9.73 10.36 -3.62
CA SER A 6 -10.55 9.82 -4.71
C SER A 6 -9.90 8.66 -5.45
N ASP A 7 -8.58 8.57 -5.47
CA ASP A 7 -7.85 7.59 -6.27
C ASP A 7 -7.77 6.24 -5.55
N LEU A 8 -7.48 6.26 -4.26
CA LEU A 8 -7.56 5.09 -3.39
C LEU A 8 -9.01 4.62 -3.22
N GLN A 9 -9.96 5.55 -3.15
CA GLN A 9 -11.37 5.23 -3.20
C GLN A 9 -11.74 4.50 -4.50
N ALA A 10 -11.18 4.90 -5.64
CA ALA A 10 -11.46 4.25 -6.91
C ALA A 10 -10.91 2.82 -6.98
N MET A 11 -9.75 2.55 -6.39
CA MET A 11 -9.11 1.23 -6.42
C MET A 11 -9.59 0.30 -5.31
N LEU A 12 -9.77 0.82 -4.10
CA LEU A 12 -10.07 0.04 -2.89
C LEU A 12 -11.50 0.21 -2.39
N GLY A 13 -12.27 1.14 -2.96
CA GLY A 13 -13.64 1.43 -2.53
C GLY A 13 -13.74 2.15 -1.17
N ILE A 14 -12.63 2.56 -0.59
CA ILE A 14 -12.57 3.20 0.73
C ILE A 14 -12.79 4.71 0.57
N ARG A 15 -13.86 5.23 1.17
CA ARG A 15 -14.13 6.67 1.19
C ARG A 15 -13.26 7.35 2.23
N ASN A 16 -12.55 8.42 1.84
CA ASN A 16 -11.69 9.22 2.72
C ASN A 16 -10.69 8.34 3.50
N PRO A 17 -9.79 7.60 2.80
CA PRO A 17 -8.86 6.68 3.45
C PRO A 17 -7.98 7.40 4.46
N ARG A 18 -7.76 6.77 5.60
CA ARG A 18 -6.85 7.24 6.65
C ARG A 18 -5.42 6.99 6.20
N VAL A 19 -4.60 8.03 6.24
CA VAL A 19 -3.20 7.96 5.80
C VAL A 19 -2.28 8.18 7.00
N ALA A 20 -1.33 7.30 7.24
CA ALA A 20 -0.35 7.39 8.32
C ALA A 20 1.08 7.29 7.80
N VAL A 21 2.04 7.77 8.59
CA VAL A 21 3.47 7.52 8.38
C VAL A 21 3.91 6.34 9.25
N LEU A 22 4.61 5.37 8.64
CA LEU A 22 5.24 4.30 9.40
C LEU A 22 6.38 4.85 10.24
N ASN A 23 6.34 4.59 11.54
CA ASN A 23 7.31 5.11 12.50
C ASN A 23 7.61 4.08 13.60
N ILE A 24 8.52 4.43 14.50
CA ILE A 24 8.94 3.63 15.67
C ILE A 24 8.11 3.92 16.93
N GLY A 25 7.13 4.80 16.84
CA GLY A 25 6.22 5.21 17.90
C GLY A 25 5.12 6.10 17.33
N GLU A 26 4.01 6.22 18.04
CA GLU A 26 2.84 6.98 17.60
C GLU A 26 2.99 8.49 17.82
N GLU A 27 3.90 8.89 18.74
CA GLU A 27 4.08 10.31 19.10
C GLU A 27 4.72 11.09 17.95
N GLU A 28 4.33 12.35 17.77
CA GLU A 28 4.82 13.27 16.73
C GLU A 28 6.35 13.40 16.71
N THR A 29 6.98 13.33 17.88
CA THR A 29 8.44 13.52 18.04
C THR A 29 9.27 12.30 17.64
N LYS A 30 8.65 11.16 17.38
CA LYS A 30 9.36 9.91 17.05
C LYS A 30 9.88 9.91 15.61
N GLY A 31 10.86 9.02 15.40
CA GLY A 31 11.42 8.74 14.08
C GLY A 31 12.69 9.51 13.75
N ASN A 32 13.20 9.23 12.57
CA ASN A 32 14.36 9.90 12.00
C ASN A 32 13.99 11.26 11.36
N ALA A 33 14.97 11.99 10.86
CA ALA A 33 14.75 13.31 10.27
C ALA A 33 13.76 13.27 9.07
N GLN A 34 13.82 12.22 8.26
CA GLN A 34 12.96 12.06 7.09
C GLN A 34 11.49 11.80 7.49
N SER A 35 11.25 10.88 8.44
CA SER A 35 9.89 10.58 8.90
C SER A 35 9.26 11.77 9.63
N LYS A 36 10.04 12.55 10.39
CA LYS A 36 9.57 13.78 11.02
C LYS A 36 9.19 14.86 10.00
N ALA A 37 10.05 15.09 8.99
CA ALA A 37 9.75 16.02 7.93
C ALA A 37 8.50 15.61 7.12
N ALA A 38 8.36 14.31 6.83
CA ALA A 38 7.16 13.78 6.18
C ALA A 38 5.90 13.98 7.05
N TYR A 39 6.01 13.74 8.36
CA TYR A 39 4.90 13.94 9.29
C TYR A 39 4.39 15.38 9.27
N GLU A 40 5.29 16.37 9.40
CA GLU A 40 4.91 17.80 9.40
C GLU A 40 4.22 18.19 8.08
N LEU A 41 4.82 17.83 6.93
CA LEU A 41 4.23 18.11 5.62
C LEU A 41 2.85 17.45 5.44
N MET A 42 2.68 16.24 5.95
CA MET A 42 1.41 15.52 5.83
C MET A 42 0.35 16.06 6.80
N LYS A 43 0.75 16.51 7.98
CA LYS A 43 -0.11 17.12 8.99
C LYS A 43 -0.69 18.46 8.51
N GLU A 44 0.10 19.25 7.78
CA GLU A 44 -0.32 20.53 7.22
C GLU A 44 -1.19 20.40 5.96
N SER A 45 -1.23 19.22 5.36
CA SER A 45 -1.95 18.98 4.10
C SER A 45 -3.43 18.73 4.33
N GLU A 46 -4.28 19.46 3.64
CA GLU A 46 -5.74 19.22 3.58
C GLU A 46 -6.14 18.23 2.47
N GLU A 47 -5.17 17.68 1.72
CA GLU A 47 -5.44 16.84 0.55
C GLU A 47 -5.83 15.39 0.91
N PHE A 48 -5.59 14.95 2.13
CA PHE A 48 -5.89 13.58 2.59
C PHE A 48 -6.14 13.55 4.11
N ASN A 49 -6.81 12.51 4.56
CA ASN A 49 -7.11 12.28 5.96
C ASN A 49 -5.88 11.73 6.69
N PHE A 50 -4.99 12.63 7.13
CA PHE A 50 -3.80 12.24 7.88
C PHE A 50 -4.18 11.89 9.32
N VAL A 51 -3.75 10.72 9.78
CA VAL A 51 -4.05 10.20 11.13
C VAL A 51 -2.81 10.05 12.01
N GLY A 52 -1.66 10.56 11.58
CA GLY A 52 -0.43 10.58 12.37
C GLY A 52 0.52 9.42 12.06
N ASN A 53 1.32 9.04 13.06
CA ASN A 53 2.25 7.92 12.99
C ASN A 53 1.55 6.59 13.28
N VAL A 54 2.10 5.51 12.72
CA VAL A 54 1.70 4.14 13.00
C VAL A 54 2.93 3.28 13.22
N GLU A 55 2.88 2.42 14.24
CA GLU A 55 3.95 1.45 14.51
C GLU A 55 3.80 0.18 13.67
N GLY A 56 4.93 -0.53 13.51
CA GLY A 56 4.97 -1.79 12.78
C GLY A 56 4.02 -2.86 13.32
N SER A 57 3.71 -2.85 14.61
CA SER A 57 2.75 -3.75 15.27
C SER A 57 1.31 -3.59 14.77
N HIS A 58 0.95 -2.42 14.25
CA HIS A 58 -0.39 -2.09 13.78
C HIS A 58 -0.60 -2.27 12.27
N LEU A 59 0.46 -2.59 11.51
CA LEU A 59 0.42 -2.66 10.05
C LEU A 59 -0.66 -3.57 9.47
N PHE A 60 -0.97 -4.65 10.16
CA PHE A 60 -1.92 -5.66 9.68
C PHE A 60 -3.27 -5.61 10.38
N SER A 61 -3.47 -4.65 11.27
CA SER A 61 -4.73 -4.55 12.02
C SER A 61 -5.87 -3.96 11.20
N GLY A 62 -5.59 -3.12 10.21
CA GLY A 62 -6.57 -2.32 9.47
C GLY A 62 -7.34 -1.32 10.34
N GLN A 63 -7.00 -1.19 11.63
CA GLN A 63 -7.74 -0.38 12.58
C GLN A 63 -7.27 1.07 12.62
N VAL A 64 -5.97 1.31 12.40
CA VAL A 64 -5.36 2.64 12.54
C VAL A 64 -5.35 3.41 11.23
N ALA A 65 -4.88 2.79 10.14
CA ALA A 65 -4.75 3.44 8.85
C ALA A 65 -5.13 2.50 7.70
N ASP A 66 -5.55 3.10 6.58
CA ASP A 66 -5.88 2.40 5.34
C ASP A 66 -4.73 2.51 4.33
N VAL A 67 -3.87 3.52 4.49
CA VAL A 67 -2.66 3.76 3.72
C VAL A 67 -1.51 4.08 4.66
N ILE A 68 -0.39 3.41 4.48
CA ILE A 68 0.80 3.64 5.30
C ILE A 68 1.94 4.05 4.37
N VAL A 69 2.48 5.23 4.65
CA VAL A 69 3.60 5.83 3.90
C VAL A 69 4.91 5.56 4.63
N CYS A 70 5.91 5.10 3.90
CA CYS A 70 7.27 4.93 4.40
C CYS A 70 8.30 5.13 3.28
N ASP A 71 9.57 5.21 3.64
CA ASP A 71 10.64 5.17 2.65
C ASP A 71 10.77 3.79 1.98
N GLY A 72 11.38 3.76 0.80
CA GLY A 72 11.48 2.54 0.00
C GLY A 72 12.31 1.42 0.64
N PHE A 73 13.32 1.76 1.44
CA PHE A 73 14.14 0.76 2.13
C PHE A 73 13.35 0.05 3.23
N VAL A 74 12.68 0.82 4.09
CA VAL A 74 11.82 0.29 5.15
C VAL A 74 10.68 -0.53 4.56
N GLY A 75 9.98 0.02 3.55
CA GLY A 75 8.87 -0.66 2.89
C GLY A 75 9.29 -1.97 2.24
N ASN A 76 10.39 -1.99 1.49
CA ASN A 76 10.90 -3.21 0.86
C ASN A 76 11.37 -4.24 1.90
N THR A 77 12.04 -3.80 2.97
CA THR A 77 12.45 -4.68 4.07
C THR A 77 11.23 -5.35 4.71
N LEU A 78 10.18 -4.57 4.99
CA LEU A 78 8.94 -5.10 5.54
C LEU A 78 8.29 -6.12 4.61
N LEU A 79 8.14 -5.80 3.33
CA LEU A 79 7.56 -6.73 2.35
C LEU A 79 8.36 -8.03 2.28
N LYS A 80 9.69 -7.97 2.24
CA LYS A 80 10.56 -9.16 2.23
C LYS A 80 10.49 -9.97 3.52
N THR A 81 10.29 -9.32 4.65
CA THR A 81 10.06 -10.00 5.93
C THR A 81 8.74 -10.77 5.91
N VAL A 82 7.65 -10.17 5.44
CA VAL A 82 6.34 -10.83 5.31
C VAL A 82 6.41 -12.00 4.33
N GLU A 83 7.08 -11.83 3.18
CA GLU A 83 7.33 -12.93 2.23
C GLU A 83 8.11 -14.10 2.89
N GLY A 84 9.10 -13.77 3.73
CA GLY A 84 9.86 -14.77 4.51
C GLY A 84 8.98 -15.53 5.50
N LEU A 85 8.15 -14.82 6.24
CA LEU A 85 7.18 -15.43 7.17
C LEU A 85 6.18 -16.34 6.45
N PHE A 86 5.71 -15.93 5.27
CA PHE A 86 4.83 -16.76 4.44
C PHE A 86 5.51 -18.07 4.01
N ARG A 87 6.81 -18.03 3.62
CA ARG A 87 7.59 -19.23 3.28
C ARG A 87 7.74 -20.17 4.48
N ILE A 88 7.99 -19.63 5.68
CA ILE A 88 8.07 -20.39 6.93
C ILE A 88 6.71 -21.07 7.22
N ASN A 89 5.62 -20.30 7.12
CA ASN A 89 4.27 -20.83 7.31
C ASN A 89 4.01 -22.03 6.39
N LYS A 90 4.35 -21.90 5.11
CA LYS A 90 4.19 -22.97 4.12
C LYS A 90 5.09 -24.18 4.43
N ALA A 91 6.34 -23.96 4.85
CA ALA A 91 7.27 -25.03 5.22
C ALA A 91 6.77 -25.82 6.45
N LEU A 92 6.19 -25.12 7.43
CA LEU A 92 5.59 -25.73 8.63
C LEU A 92 4.23 -26.35 8.36
N LYS A 93 3.71 -26.30 7.13
CA LYS A 93 2.38 -26.80 6.73
C LYS A 93 1.25 -26.25 7.61
N ILE A 94 1.37 -25.00 8.06
CA ILE A 94 0.31 -24.33 8.80
C ILE A 94 -0.86 -24.11 7.84
N PRO A 95 -2.11 -24.42 8.20
CA PRO A 95 -3.27 -24.24 7.34
C PRO A 95 -3.38 -22.79 6.84
N GLU A 96 -3.70 -22.63 5.56
CA GLU A 96 -3.90 -21.32 4.96
C GLU A 96 -5.17 -20.70 5.56
N THR A 97 -4.99 -19.56 6.23
CA THR A 97 -6.09 -18.73 6.72
C THR A 97 -6.33 -17.58 5.73
N PRO A 98 -7.50 -16.89 5.79
CA PRO A 98 -7.74 -15.68 4.98
C PRO A 98 -6.60 -14.66 5.10
N PHE A 99 -6.08 -14.44 6.32
CA PHE A 99 -4.94 -13.56 6.57
C PHE A 99 -3.70 -13.95 5.74
N TRP A 100 -3.28 -15.22 5.76
CA TRP A 100 -2.13 -15.68 4.99
C TRP A 100 -2.36 -15.64 3.49
N ARG A 101 -3.57 -15.91 3.05
CA ARG A 101 -3.94 -15.79 1.65
C ARG A 101 -3.84 -14.35 1.15
N ASP A 102 -4.34 -13.39 1.93
CA ASP A 102 -4.29 -11.97 1.58
C ASP A 102 -2.86 -11.40 1.60
N MET A 103 -1.95 -12.03 2.37
CA MET A 103 -0.51 -11.73 2.38
C MET A 103 0.27 -12.39 1.24
N ASN A 104 -0.34 -13.29 0.49
CA ASN A 104 0.34 -13.97 -0.61
C ASN A 104 0.24 -13.15 -1.90
N TYR A 105 1.40 -12.71 -2.42
CA TYR A 105 1.49 -11.93 -3.65
C TYR A 105 0.82 -12.59 -4.87
N GLU A 106 0.74 -13.92 -4.89
CA GLU A 106 0.07 -14.66 -5.98
C GLU A 106 -1.42 -14.34 -6.08
N TYR A 107 -2.08 -14.09 -4.95
CA TYR A 107 -3.49 -13.70 -4.92
C TYR A 107 -3.69 -12.19 -5.12
N VAL A 108 -2.75 -11.38 -4.65
CA VAL A 108 -2.79 -9.92 -4.86
C VAL A 108 -2.56 -9.56 -6.33
N GLY A 109 -1.69 -10.31 -7.03
CA GLY A 109 -1.48 -10.16 -8.46
C GLY A 109 -0.54 -9.04 -8.86
N GLY A 110 0.42 -8.68 -8.01
CA GLY A 110 1.43 -7.67 -8.33
C GLY A 110 1.07 -6.26 -7.88
N THR A 111 2.01 -5.33 -8.09
CA THR A 111 1.93 -3.96 -7.59
C THR A 111 1.71 -2.97 -8.73
N PRO A 112 0.64 -2.16 -8.71
CA PRO A 112 0.45 -1.09 -9.67
C PRO A 112 1.53 -0.02 -9.56
N VAL A 113 2.08 0.41 -10.69
CA VAL A 113 2.98 1.56 -10.78
C VAL A 113 2.13 2.81 -10.92
N LEU A 114 2.25 3.71 -9.95
CA LEU A 114 1.53 4.98 -9.95
C LEU A 114 2.37 6.08 -10.61
N GLY A 115 1.71 7.13 -11.15
CA GLY A 115 2.38 8.27 -11.78
C GLY A 115 2.82 8.04 -13.23
N VAL A 116 2.40 6.96 -13.86
CA VAL A 116 2.66 6.64 -15.27
C VAL A 116 1.41 6.90 -16.13
N ASN A 117 1.59 6.99 -17.46
CA ASN A 117 0.52 7.40 -18.39
C ASN A 117 -0.45 6.27 -18.78
N ALA A 118 -0.15 5.04 -18.39
CA ALA A 118 -0.99 3.87 -18.64
C ALA A 118 -0.95 2.91 -17.46
N PRO A 119 -1.93 2.03 -17.27
CA PRO A 119 -1.88 1.00 -16.25
C PRO A 119 -0.67 0.08 -16.44
N VAL A 120 0.21 0.04 -15.45
CA VAL A 120 1.38 -0.86 -15.40
C VAL A 120 1.35 -1.57 -14.07
N VAL A 121 1.49 -2.89 -14.09
CA VAL A 121 1.58 -3.72 -12.89
C VAL A 121 2.89 -4.51 -12.92
N ILE A 122 3.65 -4.43 -11.84
CA ILE A 122 4.90 -5.17 -11.67
C ILE A 122 4.61 -6.45 -10.90
N GLY A 123 5.07 -7.57 -11.44
CA GLY A 123 5.03 -8.87 -10.79
C GLY A 123 6.40 -9.35 -10.34
N HIS A 124 6.42 -10.47 -9.66
CA HIS A 124 7.64 -11.16 -9.26
C HIS A 124 8.27 -11.92 -10.44
N GLY A 125 9.62 -11.99 -10.50
CA GLY A 125 10.32 -12.77 -11.51
C GLY A 125 10.02 -14.28 -11.50
N CYS A 126 9.50 -14.80 -10.38
CA CYS A 126 9.07 -16.18 -10.19
C CYS A 126 7.54 -16.34 -10.17
N SER A 127 6.80 -15.43 -10.79
CA SER A 127 5.33 -15.44 -10.80
C SER A 127 4.77 -16.73 -11.38
N SER A 128 3.85 -17.36 -10.66
CA SER A 128 3.08 -18.51 -11.13
C SER A 128 1.99 -18.08 -12.12
N ALA A 129 1.35 -19.05 -12.78
CA ALA A 129 0.20 -18.78 -13.63
C ALA A 129 -0.95 -18.08 -12.89
N LEU A 130 -1.14 -18.39 -11.60
CA LEU A 130 -2.11 -17.73 -10.73
C LEU A 130 -1.75 -16.25 -10.51
N ALA A 131 -0.49 -15.97 -10.21
CA ALA A 131 -0.01 -14.60 -10.05
C ALA A 131 -0.20 -13.79 -11.34
N ILE A 132 0.17 -14.34 -12.50
CA ILE A 132 -0.01 -13.69 -13.81
C ILE A 132 -1.49 -13.41 -14.09
N LYS A 133 -2.39 -14.38 -13.84
CA LYS A 133 -3.84 -14.18 -13.97
C LYS A 133 -4.30 -12.97 -13.12
N ASN A 134 -3.91 -12.95 -11.85
CA ASN A 134 -4.31 -11.89 -10.93
C ASN A 134 -3.68 -10.53 -11.30
N MET A 135 -2.46 -10.51 -11.87
CA MET A 135 -1.85 -9.29 -12.44
C MET A 135 -2.69 -8.73 -13.59
N ILE A 136 -3.16 -9.57 -14.50
CA ILE A 136 -4.04 -9.15 -15.61
C ILE A 136 -5.32 -8.54 -15.06
N LEU A 137 -5.97 -9.21 -14.10
CA LEU A 137 -7.19 -8.71 -13.46
C LEU A 137 -6.97 -7.39 -12.70
N THR A 138 -5.81 -7.23 -12.04
CA THR A 138 -5.45 -5.98 -11.37
C THR A 138 -5.21 -4.87 -12.38
N THR A 139 -4.54 -5.15 -13.50
CA THR A 139 -4.32 -4.19 -14.59
C THR A 139 -5.65 -3.76 -15.23
N GLU A 140 -6.54 -4.71 -15.46
CA GLU A 140 -7.91 -4.44 -15.96
C GLU A 140 -8.66 -3.51 -14.99
N ARG A 141 -8.63 -3.79 -13.69
CA ARG A 141 -9.23 -2.93 -12.65
C ARG A 141 -8.66 -1.52 -12.69
N CYS A 142 -7.33 -1.38 -12.78
CA CYS A 142 -6.68 -0.07 -12.92
C CYS A 142 -7.18 0.70 -14.16
N ALA A 143 -7.36 0.01 -15.28
CA ALA A 143 -7.88 0.61 -16.50
C ALA A 143 -9.35 1.03 -16.34
N GLN A 144 -10.21 0.14 -15.83
CA GLN A 144 -11.65 0.39 -15.65
C GLN A 144 -11.94 1.51 -14.65
N THR A 145 -11.16 1.60 -13.57
CA THR A 145 -11.31 2.64 -12.54
C THR A 145 -10.75 4.00 -12.99
N GLY A 146 -9.97 4.02 -14.08
CA GLY A 146 -9.36 5.24 -14.60
C GLY A 146 -8.34 5.86 -13.65
N VAL A 147 -7.69 5.06 -12.80
CA VAL A 147 -6.75 5.53 -11.76
C VAL A 147 -5.64 6.41 -12.35
N THR A 148 -5.10 6.05 -13.51
CA THR A 148 -4.04 6.81 -14.19
C THR A 148 -4.49 8.23 -14.54
N ALA A 149 -5.68 8.37 -15.17
CA ALA A 149 -6.22 9.68 -15.53
C ALA A 149 -6.57 10.52 -14.28
N LYS A 150 -7.10 9.88 -13.25
CA LYS A 150 -7.38 10.55 -11.96
C LYS A 150 -6.12 11.08 -11.32
N LEU A 151 -5.04 10.27 -11.24
CA LEU A 151 -3.75 10.69 -10.73
C LEU A 151 -3.18 11.87 -11.55
N GLN A 152 -3.18 11.77 -12.88
CA GLN A 152 -2.73 12.87 -13.74
C GLN A 152 -3.50 14.16 -13.48
N ASN A 153 -4.80 14.09 -13.30
CA ASN A 153 -5.63 15.27 -13.03
C ASN A 153 -5.40 15.82 -11.60
N ALA A 154 -5.06 14.97 -10.64
CA ALA A 154 -4.74 15.38 -9.28
C ALA A 154 -3.40 16.17 -9.20
N PHE A 155 -2.46 15.93 -10.13
CA PHE A 155 -1.17 16.60 -10.20
C PHE A 155 -1.07 17.69 -11.27
N LYS A 156 -2.12 17.92 -12.07
CA LYS A 156 -2.21 19.09 -12.94
C LYS A 156 -2.69 20.26 -12.09
N ASN A 157 -1.76 21.16 -11.73
CA ASN A 157 -2.06 22.51 -11.29
C ASN A 157 -2.24 23.39 -12.49
#